data_7bb3d4e360a1c3ff81ac9dae31a2deaf
#
_entry.id   7bb3d4e360a1c3ff81ac9dae31a2deaf
#
_cell.length_a   1.000
_cell.length_b   1.000
_cell.length_c   1.000
_cell.angle_alpha   90.00
_cell.angle_beta   90.00
_cell.angle_gamma   90.00
#
_symmetry.space_group_name_H-M   'P 1'
#
loop_
_entity.id
_entity.type
_entity.pdbx_description
1 polymer ?
#
loop_
_entity_poly.entity_id
_entity_poly.type
_entity_poly.pdbx_seq_one_letter_code
_entity_poly.pdbx_strand_id
1 'polypeptide(L)'
;GGVDTPRAVVSMVTHGAPGDTFWDLVRKGAEDAARKDNIELRYSSDPQTPNQANLVQSAIDAHADGIAVTLPNAHAIGPVAKSAVDAGIPVVGLNAGMTDYKRYGLGGFFGQDENVAGELAGKRLKDDSAHKVLCLIHEQGNSSQESRCEGIKKGLGDSGEMEVLYVNGMDLTAVTSTVQAKLAQDRSIDWVMGLVAPVALATVQAAKD
;
A
#
# COMPACT_ATOMS: atom_id res chain seq x y z
N GLY A 1 -8.31 -34.80 -23.78
CA GLY A 1 -7.00 -34.56 -24.29
C GLY A 1 -6.46 -33.28 -23.68
N GLY A 2 -5.60 -33.38 -22.66
CA GLY A 2 -4.94 -32.22 -22.10
C GLY A 2 -4.05 -31.61 -23.17
N VAL A 3 -4.34 -30.39 -23.54
CA VAL A 3 -3.42 -29.63 -24.36
C VAL A 3 -2.27 -29.23 -23.43
N ASP A 4 -1.08 -29.75 -23.68
CA ASP A 4 0.17 -29.30 -23.04
C ASP A 4 0.49 -27.87 -23.52
N THR A 5 -0.36 -26.93 -23.19
CA THR A 5 -0.06 -25.51 -23.40
C THR A 5 0.85 -25.07 -22.27
N PRO A 6 2.05 -24.52 -22.59
CA PRO A 6 2.91 -23.97 -21.57
C PRO A 6 2.14 -22.94 -20.74
N ARG A 7 2.18 -23.08 -19.42
CA ARG A 7 1.54 -22.12 -18.50
C ARG A 7 2.25 -20.78 -18.60
N ALA A 8 1.48 -19.70 -18.72
CA ALA A 8 2.05 -18.37 -18.59
C ALA A 8 2.57 -18.16 -17.17
N VAL A 9 3.75 -17.58 -17.05
CA VAL A 9 4.40 -17.24 -15.78
C VAL A 9 4.18 -15.77 -15.51
N VAL A 10 3.51 -15.47 -14.40
CA VAL A 10 3.31 -14.11 -13.92
C VAL A 10 4.05 -13.92 -12.59
N SER A 11 4.93 -12.94 -12.56
CA SER A 11 5.59 -12.52 -11.33
C SER A 11 4.81 -11.41 -10.67
N MET A 12 4.46 -11.58 -9.41
CA MET A 12 3.82 -10.56 -8.58
C MET A 12 4.80 -10.10 -7.53
N VAL A 13 5.19 -8.84 -7.59
CA VAL A 13 6.19 -8.24 -6.70
C VAL A 13 5.53 -7.14 -5.88
N THR A 14 5.49 -7.31 -4.57
CA THR A 14 4.89 -6.36 -3.65
C THR A 14 5.90 -5.83 -2.63
N HIS A 15 5.47 -4.83 -1.87
CA HIS A 15 6.22 -4.29 -0.74
C HIS A 15 5.76 -4.87 0.60
N GLY A 16 5.03 -5.98 0.57
CA GLY A 16 4.53 -6.63 1.78
C GLY A 16 5.64 -7.13 2.68
N ALA A 17 5.48 -6.92 4.00
CA ALA A 17 6.36 -7.49 5.00
C ALA A 17 5.94 -8.93 5.35
N PRO A 18 6.88 -9.79 5.74
CA PRO A 18 6.53 -11.12 6.22
C PRO A 18 5.57 -11.05 7.41
N GLY A 19 4.50 -11.85 7.38
CA GLY A 19 3.50 -11.90 8.44
C GLY A 19 2.46 -10.77 8.42
N ASP A 20 2.49 -9.87 7.44
CA ASP A 20 1.44 -8.87 7.25
C ASP A 20 0.18 -9.55 6.74
N THR A 21 -0.88 -9.54 7.56
CA THR A 21 -2.14 -10.23 7.28
C THR A 21 -2.87 -9.66 6.05
N PHE A 22 -2.73 -8.37 5.77
CA PHE A 22 -3.29 -7.77 4.56
C PHE A 22 -2.64 -8.38 3.31
N TRP A 23 -1.30 -8.44 3.27
CA TRP A 23 -0.57 -8.98 2.12
C TRP A 23 -0.72 -10.50 1.99
N ASP A 24 -0.91 -11.22 3.10
CA ASP A 24 -1.26 -12.65 3.07
C ASP A 24 -2.59 -12.88 2.35
N LEU A 25 -3.60 -12.04 2.59
CA LEU A 25 -4.88 -12.10 1.89
C LEU A 25 -4.75 -11.75 0.40
N VAL A 26 -3.97 -10.73 0.07
CA VAL A 26 -3.69 -10.35 -1.32
C VAL A 26 -3.01 -11.51 -2.07
N ARG A 27 -1.98 -12.10 -1.47
CA ARG A 27 -1.28 -13.25 -2.02
C ARG A 27 -2.22 -14.43 -2.24
N LYS A 28 -3.04 -14.75 -1.24
CA LYS A 28 -4.03 -15.83 -1.36
C LYS A 28 -4.98 -15.61 -2.52
N GLY A 29 -5.49 -14.40 -2.68
CA GLY A 29 -6.37 -14.05 -3.82
C GLY A 29 -5.67 -14.21 -5.16
N ALA A 30 -4.40 -13.80 -5.25
CA ALA A 30 -3.61 -13.96 -6.47
C ALA A 30 -3.35 -15.44 -6.80
N GLU A 31 -3.05 -16.26 -5.79
CA GLU A 31 -2.86 -17.71 -5.95
C GLU A 31 -4.16 -18.39 -6.39
N ASP A 32 -5.31 -18.00 -5.85
CA ASP A 32 -6.62 -18.54 -6.25
C ASP A 32 -6.94 -18.19 -7.71
N ALA A 33 -6.70 -16.93 -8.11
CA ALA A 33 -6.89 -16.50 -9.49
C ALA A 33 -5.95 -17.23 -10.47
N ALA A 34 -4.69 -17.39 -10.09
CA ALA A 34 -3.70 -18.10 -10.90
C ALA A 34 -4.09 -19.58 -11.13
N ARG A 35 -4.59 -20.25 -10.11
CA ARG A 35 -5.09 -21.64 -10.25
C ARG A 35 -6.29 -21.71 -11.19
N LYS A 36 -7.23 -20.76 -11.06
CA LYS A 36 -8.43 -20.71 -11.90
C LYS A 36 -8.09 -20.53 -13.37
N ASP A 37 -7.11 -19.67 -13.66
CA ASP A 37 -6.70 -19.30 -15.02
C ASP A 37 -5.52 -20.12 -15.55
N ASN A 38 -5.09 -21.15 -14.82
CA ASN A 38 -3.94 -22.00 -15.18
C ASN A 38 -2.64 -21.20 -15.41
N ILE A 39 -2.37 -20.26 -14.52
CA ILE A 39 -1.16 -19.43 -14.53
C ILE A 39 -0.18 -19.95 -13.47
N GLU A 40 1.10 -19.95 -13.77
CA GLU A 40 2.15 -20.10 -12.78
C GLU A 40 2.42 -18.74 -12.15
N LEU A 41 2.00 -18.56 -10.90
CA LEU A 41 2.25 -17.34 -10.13
C LEU A 41 3.56 -17.47 -9.35
N ARG A 42 4.45 -16.51 -9.51
CA ARG A 42 5.66 -16.33 -8.71
C ARG A 42 5.51 -15.09 -7.87
N TYR A 43 5.11 -15.28 -6.62
CA TYR A 43 4.96 -14.20 -5.67
C TYR A 43 6.27 -13.93 -4.93
N SER A 44 6.67 -12.66 -4.86
CA SER A 44 7.79 -12.21 -4.03
C SER A 44 7.48 -10.85 -3.43
N SER A 45 8.07 -10.57 -2.29
CA SER A 45 7.83 -9.30 -1.58
C SER A 45 9.01 -8.91 -0.71
N ASP A 46 9.23 -7.62 -0.55
CA ASP A 46 10.17 -7.06 0.41
C ASP A 46 9.74 -5.63 0.74
N PRO A 47 9.65 -5.24 2.02
CA PRO A 47 9.26 -3.88 2.40
C PRO A 47 10.37 -2.84 2.16
N GLN A 48 11.60 -3.30 1.96
CA GLN A 48 12.72 -2.42 1.63
C GLN A 48 12.72 -2.11 0.13
N THR A 49 12.64 -0.84 -0.20
CA THR A 49 12.52 -0.39 -1.60
C THR A 49 13.63 -0.93 -2.51
N PRO A 50 14.93 -0.88 -2.15
CA PRO A 50 15.97 -1.43 -3.02
C PRO A 50 15.81 -2.93 -3.26
N ASN A 51 15.37 -3.69 -2.27
CA ASN A 51 15.13 -5.12 -2.39
C ASN A 51 13.93 -5.41 -3.28
N GLN A 52 12.86 -4.63 -3.15
CA GLN A 52 11.71 -4.75 -4.05
C GLN A 52 12.12 -4.49 -5.52
N ALA A 53 12.93 -3.48 -5.77
CA ALA A 53 13.46 -3.20 -7.10
C ALA A 53 14.27 -4.38 -7.66
N ASN A 54 15.09 -5.03 -6.82
CA ASN A 54 15.85 -6.22 -7.22
C ASN A 54 14.93 -7.40 -7.54
N LEU A 55 13.82 -7.56 -6.84
CA LEU A 55 12.83 -8.59 -7.15
C LEU A 55 12.17 -8.38 -8.51
N VAL A 56 11.89 -7.13 -8.88
CA VAL A 56 11.39 -6.81 -10.22
C VAL A 56 12.45 -7.15 -11.28
N GLN A 57 13.71 -6.78 -11.05
CA GLN A 57 14.81 -7.12 -11.96
C GLN A 57 14.94 -8.65 -12.13
N SER A 58 14.82 -9.40 -11.05
CA SER A 58 14.85 -10.87 -11.09
C SER A 58 13.72 -11.44 -11.96
N ALA A 59 12.54 -10.85 -11.93
CA ALA A 59 11.43 -11.27 -12.79
C ALA A 59 11.71 -10.99 -14.27
N ILE A 60 12.38 -9.87 -14.59
CA ILE A 60 12.83 -9.55 -15.94
C ILE A 60 13.86 -10.57 -16.41
N ASP A 61 14.86 -10.85 -15.58
CA ASP A 61 15.95 -11.78 -15.91
C ASP A 61 15.45 -13.21 -16.11
N ALA A 62 14.39 -13.60 -15.37
CA ALA A 62 13.72 -14.88 -15.52
C ALA A 62 12.73 -14.95 -16.69
N HIS A 63 12.64 -13.90 -17.50
CA HIS A 63 11.74 -13.82 -18.67
C HIS A 63 10.27 -14.10 -18.32
N ALA A 64 9.76 -13.49 -17.24
CA ALA A 64 8.35 -13.59 -16.90
C ALA A 64 7.47 -13.16 -18.08
N ASP A 65 6.33 -13.82 -18.26
CA ASP A 65 5.36 -13.47 -19.32
C ASP A 65 4.54 -12.23 -18.97
N GLY A 66 4.44 -11.91 -17.69
CA GLY A 66 3.80 -10.72 -17.17
C GLY A 66 4.31 -10.39 -15.76
N ILE A 67 4.20 -9.13 -15.38
CA ILE A 67 4.58 -8.65 -14.05
C ILE A 67 3.45 -7.80 -13.46
N ALA A 68 3.07 -8.10 -12.23
CA ALA A 68 2.21 -7.25 -11.41
C ALA A 68 3.07 -6.68 -10.27
N VAL A 69 3.08 -5.37 -10.11
CA VAL A 69 3.99 -4.69 -9.18
C VAL A 69 3.30 -3.59 -8.40
N THR A 70 3.65 -3.44 -7.12
CA THR A 70 3.25 -2.28 -6.32
C THR A 70 4.29 -1.17 -6.45
N LEU A 71 3.85 0.09 -6.50
CA LEU A 71 4.72 1.26 -6.63
C LEU A 71 4.56 2.20 -5.42
N PRO A 72 4.88 1.75 -4.19
CA PRO A 72 4.75 2.62 -3.01
C PRO A 72 5.72 3.80 -3.07
N ASN A 73 6.91 3.56 -3.63
CA ASN A 73 7.90 4.58 -3.96
C ASN A 73 8.16 4.53 -5.47
N ALA A 74 7.35 5.26 -6.23
CA ALA A 74 7.37 5.19 -7.68
C ALA A 74 8.69 5.63 -8.29
N HIS A 75 9.40 6.59 -7.69
CA HIS A 75 10.69 7.04 -8.19
C HIS A 75 11.77 5.96 -8.12
N ALA A 76 11.68 5.06 -7.15
CA ALA A 76 12.66 3.99 -6.95
C ALA A 76 12.28 2.70 -7.72
N ILE A 77 11.01 2.35 -7.76
CA ILE A 77 10.53 1.10 -8.41
C ILE A 77 10.13 1.34 -9.87
N GLY A 78 9.64 2.54 -10.20
CA GLY A 78 9.18 2.89 -11.54
C GLY A 78 10.20 2.63 -12.63
N PRO A 79 11.46 3.04 -12.50
CA PRO A 79 12.47 2.81 -13.53
C PRO A 79 12.69 1.33 -13.88
N VAL A 80 12.75 0.43 -12.88
CA VAL A 80 12.91 -1.01 -13.16
C VAL A 80 11.62 -1.62 -13.75
N ALA A 81 10.45 -1.16 -13.31
CA ALA A 81 9.18 -1.55 -13.92
C ALA A 81 9.11 -1.11 -15.38
N LYS A 82 9.56 0.12 -15.70
CA LYS A 82 9.70 0.59 -17.08
C LYS A 82 10.66 -0.25 -17.90
N SER A 83 11.76 -0.70 -17.31
CA SER A 83 12.70 -1.60 -17.99
C SER A 83 12.03 -2.91 -18.41
N ALA A 84 11.11 -3.44 -17.61
CA ALA A 84 10.32 -4.61 -17.98
C ALA A 84 9.40 -4.31 -19.17
N VAL A 85 8.72 -3.17 -19.17
CA VAL A 85 7.89 -2.73 -20.30
C VAL A 85 8.73 -2.59 -21.58
N ASP A 86 9.89 -1.96 -21.48
CA ASP A 86 10.81 -1.75 -22.61
C ASP A 86 11.37 -3.10 -23.12
N ALA A 87 11.47 -4.11 -22.29
CA ALA A 87 11.85 -5.48 -22.67
C ALA A 87 10.68 -6.27 -23.29
N GLY A 88 9.51 -5.67 -23.45
CA GLY A 88 8.34 -6.32 -24.03
C GLY A 88 7.49 -7.14 -23.06
N ILE A 89 7.73 -7.03 -21.75
CA ILE A 89 6.94 -7.72 -20.74
C ILE A 89 5.76 -6.83 -20.35
N PRO A 90 4.51 -7.31 -20.46
CA PRO A 90 3.35 -6.60 -19.94
C PRO A 90 3.47 -6.38 -18.42
N VAL A 91 3.30 -5.14 -17.97
CA VAL A 91 3.38 -4.78 -16.55
C VAL A 91 2.11 -4.05 -16.14
N VAL A 92 1.54 -4.46 -15.02
CA VAL A 92 0.43 -3.77 -14.38
C VAL A 92 0.81 -3.35 -12.96
N GLY A 93 0.29 -2.21 -12.52
CA GLY A 93 0.41 -1.75 -11.14
C GLY A 93 -0.75 -2.23 -10.28
N LEU A 94 -0.51 -2.39 -8.99
CA LEU A 94 -1.57 -2.69 -8.03
C LEU A 94 -1.30 -2.02 -6.67
N ASN A 95 -2.36 -1.77 -5.94
CA ASN A 95 -2.39 -1.21 -4.59
C ASN A 95 -1.79 0.20 -4.45
N ALA A 96 -0.54 0.40 -4.79
CA ALA A 96 0.16 1.68 -4.67
C ALA A 96 0.74 2.12 -6.02
N GLY A 97 0.63 3.41 -6.34
CA GLY A 97 1.17 4.00 -7.57
C GLY A 97 0.15 4.43 -8.61
N MET A 98 -1.11 4.60 -8.24
CA MET A 98 -2.19 4.99 -9.14
C MET A 98 -1.91 6.27 -9.94
N THR A 99 -1.22 7.23 -9.33
CA THR A 99 -0.89 8.51 -9.99
C THR A 99 0.36 8.42 -10.88
N ASP A 100 1.13 7.34 -10.80
CA ASP A 100 2.44 7.23 -11.43
C ASP A 100 2.55 6.13 -12.50
N TYR A 101 1.68 5.13 -12.47
CA TYR A 101 1.84 3.94 -13.31
C TYR A 101 1.93 4.25 -14.81
N LYS A 102 1.17 5.24 -15.29
CA LYS A 102 1.19 5.62 -16.72
C LYS A 102 2.53 6.22 -17.13
N ARG A 103 3.17 7.00 -16.26
CA ARG A 103 4.46 7.62 -16.50
C ARG A 103 5.54 6.59 -16.80
N TYR A 104 5.45 5.42 -16.19
CA TYR A 104 6.40 4.33 -16.40
C TYR A 104 5.95 3.31 -17.45
N GLY A 105 4.86 3.58 -18.15
CA GLY A 105 4.39 2.76 -19.26
C GLY A 105 3.63 1.51 -18.86
N LEU A 106 3.19 1.39 -17.60
CA LEU A 106 2.38 0.26 -17.16
C LEU A 106 1.02 0.28 -17.86
N GLY A 107 0.54 -0.91 -18.25
CA GLY A 107 -0.66 -1.06 -19.05
C GLY A 107 -1.98 -0.91 -18.31
N GLY A 108 -1.95 -0.91 -16.98
CA GLY A 108 -3.13 -0.76 -16.13
C GLY A 108 -2.79 -0.67 -14.66
N PHE A 109 -3.79 -0.36 -13.83
CA PHE A 109 -3.65 -0.30 -12.39
C PHE A 109 -4.90 -0.89 -11.73
N PHE A 110 -4.68 -1.70 -10.69
CA PHE A 110 -5.71 -2.31 -9.89
C PHE A 110 -5.59 -1.86 -8.43
N GLY A 111 -6.59 -1.16 -7.95
CA GLY A 111 -6.62 -0.60 -6.59
C GLY A 111 -7.70 0.44 -6.45
N GLN A 112 -7.75 1.07 -5.29
CA GLN A 112 -8.67 2.17 -5.04
C GLN A 112 -7.96 3.52 -5.16
N ASP A 113 -8.75 4.57 -5.44
CA ASP A 113 -8.28 5.94 -5.33
C ASP A 113 -8.20 6.32 -3.84
N GLU A 114 -6.99 6.35 -3.30
CA GLU A 114 -6.75 6.59 -1.88
C GLU A 114 -7.12 8.02 -1.46
N ASN A 115 -7.01 8.99 -2.36
CA ASN A 115 -7.44 10.36 -2.07
C ASN A 115 -8.96 10.43 -1.92
N VAL A 116 -9.70 9.80 -2.82
CA VAL A 116 -11.17 9.71 -2.74
C VAL A 116 -11.60 8.95 -1.49
N ALA A 117 -10.98 7.81 -1.19
CA ALA A 117 -11.27 7.06 0.02
C ALA A 117 -11.01 7.89 1.29
N GLY A 118 -9.90 8.63 1.32
CA GLY A 118 -9.58 9.55 2.41
C GLY A 118 -10.60 10.68 2.53
N GLU A 119 -11.02 11.28 1.42
CA GLU A 119 -12.01 12.35 1.42
C GLU A 119 -13.36 11.88 2.00
N LEU A 120 -13.82 10.69 1.64
CA LEU A 120 -15.02 10.10 2.20
C LEU A 120 -14.89 9.85 3.70
N ALA A 121 -13.74 9.34 4.15
CA ALA A 121 -13.45 9.17 5.57
C ALA A 121 -13.44 10.50 6.32
N GLY A 122 -12.80 11.53 5.75
CA GLY A 122 -12.78 12.88 6.32
C GLY A 122 -14.17 13.50 6.45
N LYS A 123 -15.03 13.33 5.45
CA LYS A 123 -16.43 13.76 5.50
C LYS A 123 -17.20 13.04 6.61
N ARG A 124 -16.98 11.75 6.79
CA ARG A 124 -17.59 10.99 7.90
C ARG A 124 -17.12 11.51 9.25
N LEU A 125 -15.83 11.75 9.41
CA LEU A 125 -15.27 12.31 10.64
C LEU A 125 -15.82 13.71 10.94
N LYS A 126 -16.02 14.52 9.90
CA LYS A 126 -16.71 15.82 10.02
C LYS A 126 -18.13 15.66 10.55
N ASP A 127 -18.90 14.71 10.00
CA ASP A 127 -20.27 14.43 10.44
C ASP A 127 -20.28 13.94 11.91
N ASP A 128 -19.26 13.22 12.33
CA ASP A 128 -19.07 12.77 13.70
C ASP A 128 -18.43 13.84 14.61
N SER A 129 -18.31 15.09 14.14
CA SER A 129 -17.80 16.24 14.89
C SER A 129 -16.33 16.14 15.32
N ALA A 130 -15.50 15.49 14.53
CA ALA A 130 -14.06 15.46 14.77
C ALA A 130 -13.44 16.85 14.63
N HIS A 131 -12.60 17.27 15.58
CA HIS A 131 -11.94 18.57 15.59
C HIS A 131 -10.48 18.49 15.15
N LYS A 132 -9.76 17.49 15.67
CA LYS A 132 -8.37 17.25 15.28
C LYS A 132 -8.11 15.77 15.10
N VAL A 133 -7.79 15.39 13.86
CA VAL A 133 -7.53 14.01 13.45
C VAL A 133 -6.03 13.79 13.31
N LEU A 134 -5.52 12.78 13.98
CA LEU A 134 -4.16 12.27 13.79
C LEU A 134 -4.21 11.14 12.77
N CYS A 135 -3.59 11.35 11.60
CA CYS A 135 -3.51 10.33 10.56
C CYS A 135 -2.14 9.64 10.60
N LEU A 136 -2.14 8.32 10.81
CA LEU A 136 -0.90 7.55 10.94
C LEU A 136 -0.44 7.04 9.57
N ILE A 137 0.77 7.43 9.18
CA ILE A 137 1.45 6.83 8.04
C ILE A 137 2.47 5.84 8.57
N HIS A 138 2.24 4.55 8.32
CA HIS A 138 3.07 3.47 8.86
C HIS A 138 4.17 2.99 7.91
N GLU A 139 4.19 3.51 6.70
CA GLU A 139 5.27 3.33 5.73
C GLU A 139 5.64 4.69 5.14
N GLN A 140 6.65 5.33 5.70
CA GLN A 140 7.08 6.65 5.23
C GLN A 140 7.49 6.59 3.75
N GLY A 141 7.01 7.55 2.97
CA GLY A 141 7.24 7.59 1.53
C GLY A 141 6.28 6.76 0.68
N ASN A 142 5.34 6.04 1.28
CA ASN A 142 4.28 5.34 0.55
C ASN A 142 3.24 6.35 0.06
N SER A 143 3.20 6.56 -1.25
CA SER A 143 2.31 7.54 -1.88
C SER A 143 0.83 7.28 -1.64
N SER A 144 0.42 6.02 -1.50
CA SER A 144 -0.98 5.65 -1.19
C SER A 144 -1.40 6.12 0.19
N GLN A 145 -0.53 5.97 1.19
CA GLN A 145 -0.81 6.40 2.55
C GLN A 145 -0.82 7.92 2.66
N GLU A 146 0.14 8.59 2.02
CA GLU A 146 0.14 10.06 1.91
C GLU A 146 -1.16 10.57 1.28
N SER A 147 -1.57 9.98 0.16
CA SER A 147 -2.82 10.34 -0.53
C SER A 147 -4.06 10.12 0.33
N ARG A 148 -4.08 9.05 1.15
CA ARG A 148 -5.19 8.79 2.07
C ARG A 148 -5.32 9.89 3.12
N CYS A 149 -4.20 10.28 3.76
CA CYS A 149 -4.20 11.35 4.75
C CYS A 149 -4.55 12.71 4.13
N GLU A 150 -4.04 13.02 2.94
CA GLU A 150 -4.43 14.23 2.20
C GLU A 150 -5.93 14.27 1.90
N GLY A 151 -6.50 13.15 1.49
CA GLY A 151 -7.95 13.01 1.30
C GLY A 151 -8.74 13.28 2.57
N ILE A 152 -8.30 12.73 3.71
CA ILE A 152 -8.93 12.98 5.01
C ILE A 152 -8.96 14.48 5.33
N LYS A 153 -7.84 15.17 5.14
CA LYS A 153 -7.77 16.63 5.31
C LYS A 153 -8.77 17.35 4.43
N LYS A 154 -8.86 16.97 3.17
CA LYS A 154 -9.82 17.55 2.22
C LYS A 154 -11.27 17.32 2.65
N GLY A 155 -11.60 16.11 3.11
CA GLY A 155 -12.94 15.77 3.57
C GLY A 155 -13.35 16.50 4.86
N LEU A 156 -12.41 16.74 5.78
CA LEU A 156 -12.65 17.56 6.98
C LEU A 156 -12.91 19.02 6.62
N GLY A 157 -12.27 19.54 5.58
CA GLY A 157 -12.37 20.94 5.18
C GLY A 157 -11.95 21.88 6.30
N ASP A 158 -12.65 23.02 6.42
CA ASP A 158 -12.37 24.02 7.46
C ASP A 158 -12.94 23.66 8.83
N SER A 159 -13.71 22.57 8.95
CA SER A 159 -14.37 22.18 10.20
C SER A 159 -13.44 21.47 11.18
N GLY A 160 -12.29 21.00 10.74
CA GLY A 160 -11.34 20.28 11.56
C GLY A 160 -9.92 20.38 11.04
N GLU A 161 -8.98 19.91 11.86
CA GLU A 161 -7.57 19.85 11.52
C GLU A 161 -7.13 18.39 11.30
N MET A 162 -6.15 18.16 10.46
CA MET A 162 -5.51 16.87 10.27
C MET A 162 -4.00 17.04 10.43
N GLU A 163 -3.41 16.20 11.26
CA GLU A 163 -1.96 16.10 11.46
C GLU A 163 -1.50 14.70 11.09
N VAL A 164 -0.39 14.59 10.38
CA VAL A 164 0.25 13.31 10.06
C VAL A 164 1.26 12.95 11.14
N LEU A 165 1.23 11.69 11.57
CA LEU A 165 2.26 11.10 12.42
C LEU A 165 2.86 9.90 11.69
N TYR A 166 4.17 9.93 11.45
CA TYR A 166 4.89 8.80 10.88
C TYR A 166 5.25 7.80 11.96
N VAL A 167 4.92 6.54 11.75
CA VAL A 167 5.22 5.43 12.65
C VAL A 167 5.83 4.27 11.87
N ASN A 168 6.48 3.34 12.57
CA ASN A 168 6.97 2.12 11.96
C ASN A 168 5.94 1.00 12.10
N GLY A 169 5.19 0.70 11.04
CA GLY A 169 4.15 -0.33 11.03
C GLY A 169 4.64 -1.75 11.26
N MET A 170 5.96 -1.99 11.14
CA MET A 170 6.58 -3.27 11.42
C MET A 170 6.84 -3.50 12.91
N ASP A 171 6.73 -2.47 13.74
CA ASP A 171 6.90 -2.50 15.19
C ASP A 171 5.66 -1.93 15.88
N LEU A 172 4.66 -2.77 16.10
CA LEU A 172 3.38 -2.33 16.68
C LEU A 172 3.51 -1.84 18.12
N THR A 173 4.46 -2.36 18.88
CA THR A 173 4.76 -1.86 20.24
C THR A 173 5.27 -0.42 20.18
N ALA A 174 6.16 -0.12 19.26
CA ALA A 174 6.64 1.24 19.02
C ALA A 174 5.51 2.16 18.51
N VAL A 175 4.60 1.67 17.67
CA VAL A 175 3.41 2.42 17.24
C VAL A 175 2.59 2.85 18.45
N THR A 176 2.25 1.91 19.34
CA THR A 176 1.50 2.21 20.57
C THR A 176 2.19 3.28 21.41
N SER A 177 3.48 3.13 21.68
CA SER A 177 4.26 4.09 22.49
C SER A 177 4.33 5.48 21.84
N THR A 178 4.53 5.54 20.54
CA THR A 178 4.60 6.80 19.80
C THR A 178 3.26 7.54 19.81
N VAL A 179 2.15 6.81 19.62
CA VAL A 179 0.81 7.39 19.69
C VAL A 179 0.48 7.87 21.09
N GLN A 180 0.79 7.08 22.12
CA GLN A 180 0.62 7.48 23.54
C GLN A 180 1.34 8.80 23.83
N ALA A 181 2.61 8.91 23.43
CA ALA A 181 3.40 10.11 23.63
C ALA A 181 2.78 11.32 22.91
N LYS A 182 2.30 11.13 21.69
CA LYS A 182 1.65 12.20 20.91
C LYS A 182 0.33 12.66 21.55
N LEU A 183 -0.52 11.73 22.00
CA LEU A 183 -1.77 12.05 22.65
C LEU A 183 -1.54 12.74 24.02
N ALA A 184 -0.50 12.39 24.74
CA ALA A 184 -0.11 13.06 25.97
C ALA A 184 0.41 14.49 25.72
N GLN A 185 1.13 14.70 24.63
CA GLN A 185 1.68 15.99 24.25
C GLN A 185 0.62 16.96 23.70
N ASP A 186 -0.36 16.45 22.96
CA ASP A 186 -1.41 17.25 22.33
C ASP A 186 -2.80 16.72 22.66
N ARG A 187 -3.42 17.34 23.67
CA ARG A 187 -4.75 16.96 24.16
C ARG A 187 -5.90 17.42 23.25
N SER A 188 -5.62 18.20 22.22
CA SER A 188 -6.62 18.63 21.24
C SER A 188 -6.96 17.54 20.23
N ILE A 189 -6.15 16.50 20.10
CA ILE A 189 -6.44 15.37 19.23
C ILE A 189 -7.60 14.57 19.81
N ASP A 190 -8.68 14.46 19.03
CA ASP A 190 -9.90 13.73 19.42
C ASP A 190 -10.16 12.50 18.54
N TRP A 191 -9.43 12.31 17.44
CA TRP A 191 -9.49 11.14 16.57
C TRP A 191 -8.11 10.69 16.11
N VAL A 192 -7.92 9.36 16.04
CA VAL A 192 -6.72 8.76 15.47
C VAL A 192 -7.14 7.81 14.36
N MET A 193 -6.57 8.00 13.18
CA MET A 193 -6.84 7.19 12.01
C MET A 193 -5.64 6.29 11.70
N GLY A 194 -5.79 4.99 11.87
CA GLY A 194 -4.88 3.97 11.34
C GLY A 194 -5.35 3.52 9.97
N LEU A 195 -4.43 3.29 9.04
CA LEU A 195 -4.76 2.96 7.65
C LEU A 195 -4.84 1.46 7.37
N VAL A 196 -4.40 0.63 8.32
CA VAL A 196 -4.53 -0.83 8.31
C VAL A 196 -4.93 -1.32 9.70
N ALA A 197 -5.57 -2.48 9.77
CA ALA A 197 -6.14 -3.00 11.01
C ALA A 197 -5.13 -3.15 12.16
N PRO A 198 -3.92 -3.72 11.99
CA PRO A 198 -2.96 -3.85 13.09
C PRO A 198 -2.55 -2.51 13.70
N VAL A 199 -2.33 -1.49 12.86
CA VAL A 199 -2.00 -0.14 13.29
C VAL A 199 -3.17 0.51 14.02
N ALA A 200 -4.39 0.37 13.51
CA ALA A 200 -5.60 0.87 14.16
C ALA A 200 -5.80 0.24 15.55
N LEU A 201 -5.58 -1.07 15.69
CA LEU A 201 -5.64 -1.75 16.99
C LEU A 201 -4.58 -1.24 17.97
N ALA A 202 -3.37 -0.95 17.50
CA ALA A 202 -2.33 -0.35 18.34
C ALA A 202 -2.74 1.04 18.84
N THR A 203 -3.49 1.82 18.06
CA THR A 203 -4.02 3.13 18.51
C THR A 203 -5.10 2.99 19.59
N VAL A 204 -5.94 1.96 19.48
CA VAL A 204 -6.94 1.65 20.53
C VAL A 204 -6.24 1.34 21.85
N GLN A 205 -5.16 0.57 21.84
CA GLN A 205 -4.37 0.29 23.03
C GLN A 205 -3.75 1.58 23.60
N ALA A 206 -3.17 2.42 22.75
CA ALA A 206 -2.58 3.70 23.16
C ALA A 206 -3.60 4.65 23.83
N ALA A 207 -4.85 4.63 23.38
CA ALA A 207 -5.91 5.50 23.91
C ALA A 207 -6.48 5.03 25.26
N LYS A 208 -6.24 3.77 25.64
CA LYS A 208 -6.71 3.22 26.94
C LYS A 208 -5.81 3.56 28.11
N ASP A 209 -4.54 3.80 27.84
CA ASP A 209 -3.51 4.10 28.83
C ASP A 209 -3.34 5.62 29.00
#